data_aa848ba25da4e3b40ad3fe9b90b4b64c
#
_entry.id   aa848ba25da4e3b40ad3fe9b90b4b64c
#
_cell.length_a   1.000
_cell.length_b   1.000
_cell.length_c   1.000
_cell.angle_alpha   90.00
_cell.angle_beta   90.00
_cell.angle_gamma   90.00
#
_symmetry.space_group_name_H-M   'P 1'
#
loop_
_entity.id
_entity.type
_entity.pdbx_description
1 polymer ?
#
loop_
_entity_poly.entity_id
_entity_poly.type
_entity_poly.pdbx_seq_one_letter_code
_entity_poly.pdbx_strand_id
1 'polypeptide(L)'
;MEWRSVVWRQLGAAIDMLDDALRDCPDELWTAELWPEPSAPGFSAFWYLAFHTLFWLDCDVSVRPDAFAPPEPFGVEELDPAGRLPPRVYTRAELRDYLGYCRRKTRETIAAASDELLERSCRAGSGTAVPFGELLVYTMRHVQEHAAQLNMVLGQRSSPVAGWVPVARDA
;
A
#
# COMPACT_ATOMS: atom_id res chain seq x y z
N MET A 1 22.01 -5.52 14.68
CA MET A 1 21.27 -5.50 13.39
C MET A 1 20.82 -4.07 13.19
N GLU A 2 21.07 -3.51 12.03
CA GLU A 2 20.69 -2.12 11.73
C GLU A 2 19.17 -2.03 11.52
N TRP A 3 18.50 -1.09 12.19
CA TRP A 3 17.03 -0.94 12.14
C TRP A 3 16.51 -0.74 10.69
N ARG A 4 17.24 0.00 9.83
CA ARG A 4 16.88 0.20 8.42
C ARG A 4 16.72 -1.12 7.68
N SER A 5 17.69 -2.02 7.89
CA SER A 5 17.60 -3.37 7.32
C SER A 5 16.41 -4.16 7.84
N VAL A 6 16.10 -4.05 9.14
CA VAL A 6 14.95 -4.74 9.72
C VAL A 6 13.63 -4.22 9.13
N VAL A 7 13.45 -2.90 9.10
CA VAL A 7 12.22 -2.28 8.58
C VAL A 7 12.06 -2.58 7.10
N TRP A 8 13.12 -2.43 6.28
CA TRP A 8 13.03 -2.75 4.86
C TRP A 8 12.68 -4.22 4.62
N ARG A 9 13.33 -5.13 5.30
CA ARG A 9 13.07 -6.58 5.15
C ARG A 9 11.61 -6.94 5.40
N GLN A 10 10.94 -6.27 6.31
CA GLN A 10 9.55 -6.54 6.67
C GLN A 10 8.55 -5.73 5.84
N LEU A 11 8.75 -4.43 5.68
CA LEU A 11 7.87 -3.61 4.84
C LEU A 11 7.97 -4.01 3.36
N GLY A 12 9.17 -4.29 2.87
CA GLY A 12 9.38 -4.82 1.52
C GLY A 12 8.70 -6.18 1.31
N ALA A 13 8.69 -7.05 2.33
CA ALA A 13 7.96 -8.33 2.27
C ALA A 13 6.44 -8.12 2.16
N ALA A 14 5.88 -7.15 2.89
CA ALA A 14 4.46 -6.79 2.78
C ALA A 14 4.12 -6.27 1.37
N ILE A 15 5.00 -5.43 0.79
CA ILE A 15 4.86 -4.95 -0.59
C ILE A 15 4.96 -6.10 -1.60
N ASP A 16 5.88 -7.04 -1.40
CA ASP A 16 6.02 -8.23 -2.26
C ASP A 16 4.78 -9.14 -2.20
N MET A 17 4.11 -9.25 -1.04
CA MET A 17 2.82 -9.95 -0.92
C MET A 17 1.69 -9.22 -1.65
N LEU A 18 1.71 -7.89 -1.66
CA LEU A 18 0.75 -7.09 -2.44
C LEU A 18 0.99 -7.26 -3.94
N ASP A 19 2.25 -7.30 -4.41
CA ASP A 19 2.58 -7.57 -5.83
C ASP A 19 2.10 -8.95 -6.27
N ASP A 20 2.28 -9.98 -5.42
CA ASP A 20 1.74 -11.31 -5.69
C ASP A 20 0.21 -11.28 -5.85
N ALA A 21 -0.51 -10.60 -4.98
CA ALA A 21 -1.96 -10.47 -5.09
C ALA A 21 -2.38 -9.76 -6.38
N LEU A 22 -1.70 -8.67 -6.77
CA LEU A 22 -1.97 -7.96 -8.02
C LEU A 22 -1.68 -8.83 -9.25
N ARG A 23 -0.59 -9.59 -9.23
CA ARG A 23 -0.20 -10.49 -10.32
C ARG A 23 -1.20 -11.62 -10.50
N ASP A 24 -1.63 -12.24 -9.40
CA ASP A 24 -2.40 -13.47 -9.39
C ASP A 24 -3.92 -13.22 -9.45
N CYS A 25 -4.37 -11.95 -9.38
CA CYS A 25 -5.78 -11.60 -9.50
C CYS A 25 -6.33 -11.92 -10.90
N PRO A 26 -7.33 -12.79 -11.06
CA PRO A 26 -7.99 -13.02 -12.33
C PRO A 26 -8.83 -11.80 -12.75
N ASP A 27 -9.08 -11.67 -14.06
CA ASP A 27 -9.74 -10.48 -14.61
C ASP A 27 -11.16 -10.29 -14.06
N GLU A 28 -11.89 -11.36 -13.83
CA GLU A 28 -13.23 -11.34 -13.27
C GLU A 28 -13.30 -10.86 -11.82
N LEU A 29 -12.19 -10.92 -11.08
CA LEU A 29 -12.12 -10.42 -9.70
C LEU A 29 -11.62 -8.98 -9.62
N TRP A 30 -11.05 -8.43 -10.70
CA TRP A 30 -10.42 -7.11 -10.67
C TRP A 30 -11.36 -5.99 -10.20
N THR A 31 -12.61 -6.00 -10.65
CA THR A 31 -13.64 -5.02 -10.27
C THR A 31 -14.67 -5.59 -9.30
N ALA A 32 -14.50 -6.85 -8.85
CA ALA A 32 -15.44 -7.46 -7.93
C ALA A 32 -15.28 -6.87 -6.52
N GLU A 33 -16.41 -6.62 -5.86
CA GLU A 33 -16.40 -6.28 -4.44
C GLU A 33 -15.99 -7.51 -3.61
N LEU A 34 -15.07 -7.29 -2.69
CA LEU A 34 -14.50 -8.35 -1.84
C LEU A 34 -15.46 -8.72 -0.70
N TRP A 35 -16.20 -7.73 -0.22
CA TRP A 35 -17.27 -7.86 0.78
C TRP A 35 -18.37 -6.84 0.48
N PRO A 36 -19.62 -7.11 0.94
CA PRO A 36 -20.69 -6.12 0.83
C PRO A 36 -20.40 -4.86 1.64
N GLU A 37 -20.41 -3.70 0.98
CA GLU A 37 -20.29 -2.39 1.64
C GLU A 37 -21.39 -1.45 1.09
N PRO A 38 -22.65 -1.63 1.54
CA PRO A 38 -23.77 -0.88 0.98
C PRO A 38 -23.69 0.64 1.16
N SER A 39 -22.96 1.10 2.20
CA SER A 39 -22.76 2.53 2.50
C SER A 39 -21.70 3.19 1.63
N ALA A 40 -20.82 2.38 1.02
CA ALA A 40 -19.70 2.84 0.20
C ALA A 40 -19.45 1.88 -0.98
N PRO A 41 -20.37 1.79 -1.96
CA PRO A 41 -20.22 0.90 -3.10
C PRO A 41 -18.92 1.16 -3.86
N GLY A 42 -18.23 0.09 -4.25
CA GLY A 42 -16.96 0.15 -5.00
C GLY A 42 -15.71 0.34 -4.14
N PHE A 43 -15.82 0.76 -2.88
CA PHE A 43 -14.67 0.91 -1.98
C PHE A 43 -14.11 -0.43 -1.50
N SER A 44 -14.86 -1.51 -1.62
CA SER A 44 -14.38 -2.88 -1.36
C SER A 44 -13.94 -3.61 -2.63
N ALA A 45 -13.90 -2.94 -3.81
CA ALA A 45 -13.43 -3.57 -5.03
C ALA A 45 -11.94 -3.89 -4.98
N PHE A 46 -11.53 -5.03 -5.57
CA PHE A 46 -10.14 -5.50 -5.54
C PHE A 46 -9.15 -4.42 -6.03
N TRP A 47 -9.42 -3.82 -7.20
CA TRP A 47 -8.56 -2.78 -7.77
C TRP A 47 -8.46 -1.54 -6.88
N TYR A 48 -9.59 -1.16 -6.25
CA TYR A 48 -9.60 0.03 -5.39
C TYR A 48 -8.82 -0.21 -4.10
N LEU A 49 -9.00 -1.37 -3.46
CA LEU A 49 -8.24 -1.70 -2.26
C LEU A 49 -6.73 -1.76 -2.53
N ALA A 50 -6.34 -2.26 -3.70
CA ALA A 50 -4.95 -2.22 -4.14
C ALA A 50 -4.45 -0.79 -4.36
N PHE A 51 -5.24 0.07 -5.04
CA PHE A 51 -4.92 1.49 -5.22
C PHE A 51 -4.81 2.22 -3.88
N HIS A 52 -5.81 2.09 -3.00
CA HIS A 52 -5.83 2.65 -1.65
C HIS A 52 -4.55 2.30 -0.88
N THR A 53 -4.16 1.04 -0.91
CA THR A 53 -2.95 0.58 -0.23
C THR A 53 -1.69 1.26 -0.76
N LEU A 54 -1.57 1.36 -2.09
CA LEU A 54 -0.41 2.00 -2.74
C LEU A 54 -0.39 3.51 -2.52
N PHE A 55 -1.55 4.15 -2.58
CA PHE A 55 -1.67 5.59 -2.34
C PHE A 55 -1.17 5.97 -0.94
N TRP A 56 -1.66 5.27 0.09
CA TRP A 56 -1.25 5.55 1.46
C TRP A 56 0.19 5.13 1.75
N LEU A 57 0.68 4.05 1.15
CA LEU A 57 2.10 3.71 1.21
C LEU A 57 2.97 4.85 0.65
N ASP A 58 2.62 5.39 -0.53
CA ASP A 58 3.33 6.48 -1.17
C ASP A 58 3.27 7.78 -0.35
N CYS A 59 2.08 8.10 0.17
CA CYS A 59 1.85 9.27 1.02
C CYS A 59 2.68 9.19 2.32
N ASP A 60 2.57 8.08 3.04
CA ASP A 60 3.20 7.88 4.36
C ASP A 60 4.74 7.94 4.29
N VAL A 61 5.34 7.39 3.22
CA VAL A 61 6.80 7.45 3.04
C VAL A 61 7.29 8.76 2.43
N SER A 62 6.38 9.71 2.15
CA SER A 62 6.74 11.01 1.60
C SER A 62 7.36 11.90 2.68
N VAL A 63 8.57 12.39 2.42
CA VAL A 63 9.27 13.31 3.34
C VAL A 63 8.55 14.65 3.45
N ARG A 64 7.74 15.03 2.44
CA ARG A 64 6.94 16.28 2.39
C ARG A 64 5.47 15.95 2.14
N PRO A 65 4.73 15.51 3.16
CA PRO A 65 3.33 15.13 3.00
C PRO A 65 2.44 16.28 2.51
N ASP A 66 2.75 17.54 2.87
CA ASP A 66 1.98 18.72 2.45
C ASP A 66 2.09 19.02 0.94
N ALA A 67 3.10 18.46 0.26
CA ALA A 67 3.32 18.60 -1.18
C ALA A 67 3.15 17.24 -1.89
N PHE A 68 2.49 16.28 -1.24
CA PHE A 68 2.29 14.96 -1.81
C PHE A 68 1.36 15.00 -3.02
N ALA A 69 1.80 14.39 -4.09
CA ALA A 69 0.98 14.02 -5.23
C ALA A 69 1.51 12.67 -5.75
N PRO A 70 0.62 11.69 -6.00
CA PRO A 70 1.02 10.45 -6.62
C PRO A 70 1.50 10.69 -8.08
N PRO A 71 2.25 9.79 -8.68
CA PRO A 71 2.62 9.91 -10.09
C PRO A 71 1.38 9.81 -10.99
N GLU A 72 1.44 10.45 -12.17
CA GLU A 72 0.41 10.24 -13.20
C GLU A 72 0.29 8.74 -13.56
N PRO A 73 -0.91 8.19 -13.77
CA PRO A 73 -2.20 8.90 -13.91
C PRO A 73 -3.06 8.92 -12.63
N PHE A 74 -2.48 8.73 -11.46
CA PHE A 74 -3.22 8.61 -10.19
C PHE A 74 -3.58 10.00 -9.65
N GLY A 75 -4.82 10.12 -9.14
CA GLY A 75 -5.33 11.34 -8.52
C GLY A 75 -5.18 11.34 -7.00
N VAL A 76 -5.74 12.36 -6.37
CA VAL A 76 -5.68 12.59 -4.91
C VAL A 76 -7.04 12.36 -4.23
N GLU A 77 -7.91 11.56 -4.82
CA GLU A 77 -9.27 11.30 -4.33
C GLU A 77 -9.28 10.72 -2.91
N GLU A 78 -8.25 9.96 -2.55
CA GLU A 78 -8.06 9.42 -1.20
C GLU A 78 -7.92 10.50 -0.11
N LEU A 79 -7.54 11.72 -0.48
CA LEU A 79 -7.46 12.85 0.45
C LEU A 79 -8.77 13.63 0.56
N ASP A 80 -9.79 13.31 -0.24
CA ASP A 80 -11.09 13.97 -0.16
C ASP A 80 -11.86 13.47 1.07
N PRO A 81 -12.16 14.34 2.05
CA PRO A 81 -12.88 13.93 3.26
C PRO A 81 -14.31 13.44 2.98
N ALA A 82 -14.85 13.70 1.79
CA ALA A 82 -16.14 13.18 1.36
C ALA A 82 -16.07 11.70 0.90
N GLY A 83 -14.87 11.12 0.80
CA GLY A 83 -14.67 9.76 0.33
C GLY A 83 -15.11 9.60 -1.13
N ARG A 84 -14.22 9.87 -2.08
CA ARG A 84 -14.51 9.74 -3.51
C ARG A 84 -13.69 8.62 -4.12
N LEU A 85 -14.33 7.84 -4.97
CA LEU A 85 -13.62 6.92 -5.84
C LEU A 85 -12.87 7.68 -6.94
N PRO A 86 -11.74 7.15 -7.42
CA PRO A 86 -11.12 7.62 -8.65
C PRO A 86 -12.12 7.67 -9.82
N PRO A 87 -11.94 8.58 -10.79
CA PRO A 87 -12.89 8.78 -11.89
C PRO A 87 -12.99 7.57 -12.83
N ARG A 88 -12.08 6.63 -12.74
CA ARG A 88 -12.05 5.38 -13.50
C ARG A 88 -11.39 4.25 -12.72
N VAL A 89 -11.64 3.04 -13.15
CA VAL A 89 -10.90 1.86 -12.71
C VAL A 89 -9.46 1.95 -13.26
N TYR A 90 -8.46 1.82 -12.39
CA TYR A 90 -7.07 1.67 -12.79
C TYR A 90 -6.82 0.23 -13.24
N THR A 91 -6.02 0.07 -14.27
CA THR A 91 -5.64 -1.25 -14.80
C THR A 91 -4.62 -1.93 -13.89
N ARG A 92 -4.52 -3.26 -13.99
CA ARG A 92 -3.51 -4.05 -13.27
C ARG A 92 -2.08 -3.59 -13.63
N ALA A 93 -1.82 -3.26 -14.89
CA ALA A 93 -0.53 -2.78 -15.33
C ALA A 93 -0.16 -1.45 -14.64
N GLU A 94 -1.09 -0.47 -14.65
CA GLU A 94 -0.89 0.81 -13.98
C GLU A 94 -0.59 0.62 -12.48
N LEU A 95 -1.38 -0.20 -11.78
CA LEU A 95 -1.16 -0.42 -10.33
C LEU A 95 0.14 -1.19 -10.05
N ARG A 96 0.58 -2.09 -10.92
CA ARG A 96 1.88 -2.74 -10.76
C ARG A 96 3.06 -1.79 -11.04
N ASP A 97 2.92 -0.88 -11.98
CA ASP A 97 3.91 0.17 -12.23
C ASP A 97 4.00 1.11 -11.00
N TYR A 98 2.85 1.48 -10.44
CA TYR A 98 2.78 2.27 -9.21
C TYR A 98 3.40 1.54 -8.02
N LEU A 99 3.11 0.24 -7.87
CA LEU A 99 3.75 -0.59 -6.82
C LEU A 99 5.27 -0.58 -6.98
N GLY A 100 5.78 -0.75 -8.18
CA GLY A 100 7.22 -0.67 -8.46
C GLY A 100 7.82 0.68 -8.08
N TYR A 101 7.11 1.78 -8.33
CA TYR A 101 7.49 3.13 -7.89
C TYR A 101 7.49 3.23 -6.36
N CYS A 102 6.39 2.85 -5.70
CA CYS A 102 6.27 2.87 -4.24
C CYS A 102 7.36 2.04 -3.56
N ARG A 103 7.66 0.85 -4.09
CA ARG A 103 8.69 -0.05 -3.58
C ARG A 103 10.08 0.59 -3.60
N ARG A 104 10.48 1.20 -4.73
CA ARG A 104 11.76 1.92 -4.83
C ARG A 104 11.81 3.09 -3.87
N LYS A 105 10.79 3.95 -3.87
CA LYS A 105 10.70 5.13 -2.99
C LYS A 105 10.80 4.73 -1.51
N THR A 106 10.07 3.71 -1.09
CA THR A 106 10.09 3.21 0.28
C THR A 106 11.50 2.77 0.69
N ARG A 107 12.16 1.97 -0.16
CA ARG A 107 13.52 1.50 0.07
C ARG A 107 14.52 2.66 0.21
N GLU A 108 14.47 3.61 -0.72
CA GLU A 108 15.33 4.79 -0.73
C GLU A 108 15.08 5.66 0.50
N THR A 109 13.82 5.89 0.87
CA THR A 109 13.45 6.66 2.06
C THR A 109 13.98 6.02 3.33
N ILE A 110 13.81 4.69 3.50
CA ILE A 110 14.33 3.97 4.67
C ILE A 110 15.86 4.03 4.69
N ALA A 111 16.52 3.82 3.57
CA ALA A 111 17.98 3.83 3.49
C ALA A 111 18.58 5.20 3.82
N ALA A 112 17.91 6.28 3.43
CA ALA A 112 18.34 7.66 3.64
C ALA A 112 17.90 8.26 4.99
N ALA A 113 17.02 7.58 5.75
CA ALA A 113 16.45 8.13 6.97
C ALA A 113 17.54 8.39 8.05
N SER A 114 17.66 9.63 8.49
CA SER A 114 18.47 10.02 9.64
C SER A 114 17.69 9.84 10.94
N ASP A 115 18.37 9.83 12.09
CA ASP A 115 17.71 9.80 13.39
C ASP A 115 16.79 11.00 13.59
N GLU A 116 17.19 12.20 13.09
CA GLU A 116 16.35 13.39 13.10
C GLU A 116 15.06 13.20 12.27
N LEU A 117 15.14 12.57 11.09
CA LEU A 117 13.98 12.25 10.28
C LEU A 117 13.05 11.27 10.99
N LEU A 118 13.61 10.27 11.68
CA LEU A 118 12.80 9.27 12.39
C LEU A 118 12.00 9.85 13.55
N GLU A 119 12.54 10.85 14.24
CA GLU A 119 11.87 11.54 15.35
C GLU A 119 10.89 12.63 14.88
N ARG A 120 10.89 12.97 13.59
CA ARG A 120 9.98 13.99 13.05
C ARG A 120 8.53 13.57 13.25
N SER A 121 7.72 14.47 13.83
CA SER A 121 6.28 14.24 14.01
C SER A 121 5.56 14.17 12.66
N CYS A 122 4.79 13.12 12.48
CA CYS A 122 3.94 12.83 11.33
C CYS A 122 2.52 12.54 11.79
N ARG A 123 1.61 12.32 10.85
CA ARG A 123 0.23 11.90 11.14
C ARG A 123 -0.01 10.50 10.58
N ALA A 124 -0.56 9.62 11.39
CA ALA A 124 -0.96 8.28 11.01
C ALA A 124 -2.50 8.16 11.01
N GLY A 125 -3.06 7.50 10.01
CA GLY A 125 -4.49 7.21 9.91
C GLY A 125 -5.37 8.45 10.08
N SER A 126 -6.28 8.44 11.05
CA SER A 126 -7.22 9.54 11.35
C SER A 126 -6.57 10.80 11.93
N GLY A 127 -5.26 10.94 11.85
CA GLY A 127 -4.53 12.13 12.27
C GLY A 127 -3.81 12.02 13.61
N THR A 128 -3.61 10.80 14.13
CA THR A 128 -2.80 10.56 15.32
C THR A 128 -1.35 10.98 15.08
N ALA A 129 -0.80 11.84 15.94
CA ALA A 129 0.59 12.26 15.84
C ALA A 129 1.52 11.12 16.30
N VAL A 130 2.47 10.76 15.44
CA VAL A 130 3.48 9.72 15.69
C VAL A 130 4.83 10.15 15.12
N PRO A 131 5.97 9.66 15.65
CA PRO A 131 7.27 9.79 15.00
C PRO A 131 7.28 9.09 13.62
N PHE A 132 8.07 9.60 12.68
CA PHE A 132 8.19 8.98 11.33
C PHE A 132 8.64 7.52 11.40
N GLY A 133 9.52 7.16 12.33
CA GLY A 133 9.92 5.77 12.56
C GLY A 133 8.74 4.86 12.94
N GLU A 134 7.82 5.36 13.76
CA GLU A 134 6.58 4.65 14.10
C GLU A 134 5.61 4.60 12.91
N LEU A 135 5.54 5.68 12.10
CA LEU A 135 4.73 5.71 10.88
C LEU A 135 5.16 4.61 9.90
N LEU A 136 6.46 4.33 9.75
CA LEU A 136 6.94 3.22 8.90
C LEU A 136 6.42 1.85 9.36
N VAL A 137 6.33 1.62 10.68
CA VAL A 137 5.74 0.39 11.24
C VAL A 137 4.23 0.36 11.04
N TYR A 138 3.55 1.50 11.21
CA TYR A 138 2.12 1.64 10.91
C TYR A 138 1.84 1.32 9.43
N THR A 139 2.60 1.92 8.51
CA THR A 139 2.48 1.70 7.07
C THR A 139 2.70 0.23 6.69
N MET A 140 3.70 -0.42 7.30
CA MET A 140 3.92 -1.86 7.12
C MET A 140 2.68 -2.68 7.49
N ARG A 141 2.04 -2.38 8.63
CA ARG A 141 0.82 -3.07 9.07
C ARG A 141 -0.33 -2.83 8.11
N HIS A 142 -0.49 -1.59 7.63
CA HIS A 142 -1.52 -1.21 6.66
C HIS A 142 -1.37 -1.98 5.33
N VAL A 143 -0.15 -1.99 4.76
CA VAL A 143 0.15 -2.75 3.54
C VAL A 143 -0.08 -4.25 3.75
N GLN A 144 0.39 -4.80 4.89
CA GLN A 144 0.22 -6.23 5.20
C GLN A 144 -1.24 -6.61 5.38
N GLU A 145 -2.04 -5.77 6.03
CA GLU A 145 -3.47 -6.01 6.23
C GLU A 145 -4.20 -6.14 4.89
N HIS A 146 -4.03 -5.16 4.01
CA HIS A 146 -4.71 -5.17 2.71
C HIS A 146 -4.18 -6.26 1.77
N ALA A 147 -2.87 -6.52 1.77
CA ALA A 147 -2.31 -7.65 1.03
C ALA A 147 -2.92 -8.99 1.52
N ALA A 148 -3.13 -9.15 2.83
CA ALA A 148 -3.76 -10.34 3.38
C ALA A 148 -5.24 -10.46 3.00
N GLN A 149 -6.00 -9.35 2.99
CA GLN A 149 -7.40 -9.32 2.55
C GLN A 149 -7.52 -9.74 1.08
N LEU A 150 -6.69 -9.18 0.19
CA LEU A 150 -6.67 -9.53 -1.22
C LEU A 150 -6.31 -11.01 -1.42
N ASN A 151 -5.25 -11.50 -0.78
CA ASN A 151 -4.83 -12.90 -0.87
C ASN A 151 -5.88 -13.86 -0.29
N MET A 152 -6.58 -13.48 0.78
CA MET A 152 -7.67 -14.28 1.34
C MET A 152 -8.79 -14.47 0.31
N VAL A 153 -9.20 -13.40 -0.38
CA VAL A 153 -10.24 -13.49 -1.42
C VAL A 153 -9.78 -14.34 -2.60
N LEU A 154 -8.52 -14.19 -3.03
CA LEU A 154 -7.94 -15.04 -4.07
C LEU A 154 -7.99 -16.51 -3.65
N GLY A 155 -7.62 -16.83 -2.41
CA GLY A 155 -7.68 -18.19 -1.87
C GLY A 155 -9.08 -18.77 -1.79
N GLN A 156 -10.10 -17.93 -1.63
CA GLN A 156 -11.51 -18.38 -1.59
C GLN A 156 -12.13 -18.52 -2.99
N ARG A 157 -11.70 -17.73 -3.97
CA ARG A 157 -12.35 -17.62 -5.27
C ARG A 157 -11.50 -18.12 -6.45
N SER A 158 -10.19 -18.18 -6.27
CA SER A 158 -9.24 -18.66 -7.26
C SER A 158 -8.10 -19.43 -6.58
N SER A 159 -7.52 -20.40 -7.25
CA SER A 159 -6.40 -21.20 -6.73
C SER A 159 -5.38 -21.42 -7.84
N PRO A 160 -4.09 -21.46 -7.56
CA PRO A 160 -3.41 -21.34 -6.26
C PRO A 160 -3.21 -19.89 -5.82
N VAL A 161 -2.95 -19.66 -4.53
CA VAL A 161 -2.57 -18.37 -3.94
C VAL A 161 -1.08 -18.34 -3.67
N ALA A 162 -0.45 -17.18 -3.84
CA ALA A 162 0.94 -16.98 -3.45
C ALA A 162 1.16 -17.28 -1.96
N GLY A 163 2.31 -17.85 -1.65
CA GLY A 163 2.69 -18.17 -0.28
C GLY A 163 3.13 -16.95 0.52
N TRP A 164 3.37 -17.16 1.80
CA TRP A 164 3.92 -16.15 2.69
C TRP A 164 5.31 -15.69 2.25
N VAL A 165 5.55 -14.37 2.23
CA VAL A 165 6.87 -13.77 1.97
C VAL A 165 7.51 -13.39 3.31
N PRO A 166 8.50 -14.14 3.81
CA PRO A 166 9.08 -13.92 5.14
C PRO A 166 10.01 -12.71 5.23
N VAL A 167 10.63 -12.32 4.13
CA VAL A 167 11.51 -11.16 3.99
C VAL A 167 11.42 -10.62 2.58
N ALA A 168 11.70 -9.33 2.39
CA ALA A 168 11.74 -8.71 1.06
C ALA A 168 12.66 -9.50 0.11
N ARG A 169 12.23 -9.70 -1.14
CA ARG A 169 12.93 -10.54 -2.13
C ARG A 169 14.31 -10.03 -2.54
N ASP A 170 14.57 -8.75 -2.29
CA ASP A 170 15.86 -8.09 -2.57
C ASP A 170 16.56 -7.59 -1.29
N ALA A 171 16.34 -8.27 -0.17
CA ALA A 171 16.88 -7.94 1.16
C ALA A 171 18.28 -8.51 1.39
#